data_a07ef284352638d5c328a01fd8b1187a
#
_entry.id   a07ef284352638d5c328a01fd8b1187a
#
_cell.length_a   1.000
_cell.length_b   1.000
_cell.length_c   1.000
_cell.angle_alpha   90.00
_cell.angle_beta   90.00
_cell.angle_gamma   90.00
#
_symmetry.space_group_name_H-M   'P 1'
#
loop_
_entity.id
_entity.type
_entity.pdbx_description
1 polymer ?
#
loop_
_entity_poly.entity_id
_entity_poly.type
_entity_poly.pdbx_seq_one_letter_code
_entity_poly.pdbx_strand_id
1 'polypeptide(L)'
;MKFRLGWRSNKTSRLTQSAIAASSQKLSNSSISVWGGFCTLLFSLGCCLSPSASAAERLTFRAGLLQQSVEVKALEDFLKTGEVPAKLKPYEFLLTPNVKEVLSKRLHIDPILVEPFLADLFSSPDGEKLLEQLSNALPGTTPQQIKETFSLALHQGDILSFLSFISAYPDENLMLDLAEVAKIGMQLNASAWQNRLISPRLERDLRVETGEDTPVNIDPATSGNEAVSMATFRLRDRTRQRNIPVDIYYSINTHGPLVVISHGFAADRKFLRYLARHLASHGLTVVALDHPGSNISALVQTALGTKLSQLLPASEFIDRPQDVSFLLDKLEILNRRKGLLQGKFNTQQVTVIGHSFGSYTALALAGAELNPKALRSFCQAVMPLERSPADWLQCAGAELPYGKRQFKDPRVAQVIAFNPIIGNLFGKDLSQVQVPTLIVSSSEDGITPTISHQLQPFEQLQGEKYLLVAIGATHLSVTDISNSNSTVGQSTLVREVMGKEAEPMRQLAKAISLAFIEQLTPAAKTYQPFLSPAYVQSFSNDNMAFRLAQKLPLSLEAWLSVFYLTNPQIGAREDENKFSLLKAIEGYFANAKQILSPPMDCTAQLDRLFNSLLDNYDRDRDKLS
;
A
#
# COMPACT_ATOMS: atom_id res chain seq x y z
N MET A 1 25.59 47.88 8.43
CA MET A 1 26.55 46.87 7.96
C MET A 1 26.08 46.38 6.60
N LYS A 2 26.72 46.84 5.54
CA LYS A 2 26.39 46.54 4.14
C LYS A 2 27.04 45.21 3.74
N PHE A 3 26.28 44.23 3.26
CA PHE A 3 26.84 43.06 2.56
C PHE A 3 26.48 43.17 1.08
N ARG A 4 27.54 43.27 0.28
CA ARG A 4 27.52 43.26 -1.19
C ARG A 4 27.31 41.83 -1.72
N LEU A 5 26.39 41.70 -2.66
CA LEU A 5 26.27 40.57 -3.59
C LEU A 5 27.37 40.66 -4.65
N GLY A 6 28.19 39.60 -4.73
CA GLY A 6 29.15 39.40 -5.79
C GLY A 6 28.68 38.28 -6.73
N TRP A 7 28.25 38.67 -7.92
CA TRP A 7 28.08 37.77 -9.06
C TRP A 7 29.47 37.45 -9.64
N ARG A 8 29.79 36.18 -9.80
CA ARG A 8 30.85 35.75 -10.71
C ARG A 8 30.30 34.73 -11.70
N SER A 9 30.22 35.17 -12.92
CA SER A 9 30.18 34.41 -14.17
C SER A 9 31.46 33.59 -14.31
N ASN A 10 31.36 32.30 -14.61
CA ASN A 10 32.51 31.56 -15.10
C ASN A 10 32.21 30.92 -16.45
N LYS A 11 33.06 31.33 -17.37
CA LYS A 11 33.14 30.90 -18.77
C LYS A 11 33.64 29.47 -18.90
N THR A 12 33.13 28.82 -19.91
CA THR A 12 33.62 27.64 -20.62
C THR A 12 35.12 27.57 -20.78
N SER A 13 35.71 26.38 -20.57
CA SER A 13 36.94 25.97 -21.30
C SER A 13 36.84 24.48 -21.64
N ARG A 14 36.85 24.25 -22.97
CA ARG A 14 37.26 22.99 -23.63
C ARG A 14 38.74 22.80 -23.45
N LEU A 15 39.22 21.58 -23.26
CA LEU A 15 40.53 21.04 -23.69
C LEU A 15 40.49 19.53 -23.34
N THR A 16 40.51 18.73 -24.32
CA THR A 16 41.54 18.06 -25.14
C THR A 16 41.79 16.62 -24.70
N GLN A 17 41.47 15.74 -25.65
CA GLN A 17 41.96 14.36 -25.74
C GLN A 17 43.46 14.36 -26.01
N SER A 18 44.22 13.49 -25.34
CA SER A 18 45.46 12.90 -25.88
C SER A 18 45.82 11.67 -25.08
N ALA A 19 45.71 10.50 -25.68
CA ALA A 19 46.79 9.58 -26.02
C ALA A 19 47.75 9.16 -24.89
N ILE A 20 47.69 7.88 -24.52
CA ILE A 20 48.89 7.15 -24.07
C ILE A 20 49.00 5.86 -24.89
N ALA A 21 50.03 5.82 -25.71
CA ALA A 21 50.46 4.65 -26.47
C ALA A 21 51.55 3.88 -25.70
N ALA A 22 51.45 2.57 -25.83
CA ALA A 22 52.54 1.58 -25.91
C ALA A 22 53.89 1.81 -25.21
N SER A 23 54.25 0.85 -24.40
CA SER A 23 55.64 0.38 -24.38
C SER A 23 55.71 -1.14 -24.23
N SER A 24 56.09 -1.75 -25.37
CA SER A 24 56.57 -3.12 -25.49
C SER A 24 58.02 -3.16 -25.00
N GLN A 25 58.40 -4.10 -24.15
CA GLN A 25 59.78 -4.55 -24.01
C GLN A 25 59.83 -6.07 -24.08
N LYS A 26 60.55 -6.52 -25.12
CA LYS A 26 61.05 -7.87 -25.38
C LYS A 26 62.05 -8.24 -24.28
N LEU A 27 61.96 -9.47 -23.80
CA LEU A 27 63.15 -10.22 -23.37
C LEU A 27 63.02 -11.67 -23.79
N SER A 28 64.16 -12.16 -24.23
CA SER A 28 64.46 -13.32 -25.03
C SER A 28 64.38 -14.68 -24.32
N ASN A 29 64.22 -15.65 -25.20
CA ASN A 29 64.43 -17.10 -25.09
C ASN A 29 65.45 -17.64 -24.07
N SER A 30 65.05 -18.72 -23.39
CA SER A 30 65.83 -19.96 -23.44
C SER A 30 65.03 -21.13 -22.85
N SER A 31 64.88 -22.11 -23.72
CA SER A 31 64.82 -23.57 -23.53
C SER A 31 64.46 -24.19 -22.16
N ILE A 32 63.58 -25.18 -22.26
CA ILE A 32 63.53 -26.51 -21.56
C ILE A 32 62.07 -26.90 -21.46
N SER A 33 61.61 -27.87 -21.95
CA SER A 33 61.71 -29.30 -22.02
C SER A 33 60.33 -29.95 -22.10
N VAL A 34 60.28 -30.94 -22.83
CA VAL A 34 59.27 -31.92 -23.29
C VAL A 34 58.42 -32.64 -22.21
N TRP A 35 57.90 -31.93 -21.19
CA TRP A 35 56.97 -32.55 -20.19
C TRP A 35 55.64 -31.77 -20.00
N GLY A 36 55.38 -30.76 -20.80
CA GLY A 36 54.15 -29.93 -20.73
C GLY A 36 52.97 -30.42 -21.59
N GLY A 37 53.21 -31.43 -22.45
CA GLY A 37 52.21 -31.85 -23.44
C GLY A 37 51.13 -32.83 -22.94
N PHE A 38 51.25 -33.40 -21.77
CA PHE A 38 50.29 -34.42 -21.26
C PHE A 38 49.29 -33.86 -20.22
N CYS A 39 49.60 -32.74 -19.57
CA CYS A 39 48.68 -32.10 -18.63
C CYS A 39 47.70 -31.14 -19.29
N THR A 40 48.01 -30.59 -20.47
CA THR A 40 47.09 -29.69 -21.20
C THR A 40 45.99 -30.44 -21.95
N LEU A 41 46.16 -31.71 -22.27
CA LEU A 41 45.12 -32.53 -22.91
C LEU A 41 44.10 -33.09 -21.90
N LEU A 42 44.44 -33.23 -20.62
CA LEU A 42 43.48 -33.60 -19.56
C LEU A 42 42.70 -32.41 -19.00
N PHE A 43 43.20 -31.17 -19.11
CA PHE A 43 42.47 -29.96 -18.69
C PHE A 43 41.50 -29.47 -19.77
N SER A 44 41.75 -29.77 -21.05
CA SER A 44 40.84 -29.39 -22.15
C SER A 44 39.67 -30.36 -22.34
N LEU A 45 39.73 -31.60 -21.79
CA LEU A 45 38.57 -32.52 -21.75
C LEU A 45 37.69 -32.34 -20.50
N GLY A 46 38.17 -31.64 -19.46
CA GLY A 46 37.40 -31.34 -18.26
C GLY A 46 36.51 -30.11 -18.36
N CYS A 47 36.75 -29.20 -19.32
CA CYS A 47 35.95 -27.98 -19.51
C CYS A 47 34.76 -28.15 -20.48
N CYS A 48 34.54 -29.31 -21.04
CA CYS A 48 33.38 -29.58 -21.93
C CYS A 48 32.26 -30.39 -21.27
N LEU A 49 32.33 -30.60 -19.96
CA LEU A 49 31.24 -31.18 -19.19
C LEU A 49 30.78 -30.16 -18.12
N SER A 50 30.56 -28.94 -18.50
CA SER A 50 29.58 -28.10 -17.79
C SER A 50 28.23 -28.73 -18.10
N PRO A 51 27.46 -29.23 -17.11
CA PRO A 51 26.09 -29.57 -17.39
C PRO A 51 25.45 -28.31 -17.97
N SER A 52 25.01 -28.40 -19.23
CA SER A 52 24.09 -27.40 -19.77
C SER A 52 22.98 -27.26 -18.72
N ALA A 53 22.77 -26.08 -18.19
CA ALA A 53 21.65 -25.83 -17.32
C ALA A 53 20.40 -26.28 -18.08
N SER A 54 19.86 -27.42 -17.71
CA SER A 54 18.67 -27.98 -18.35
C SER A 54 17.51 -27.14 -17.86
N ALA A 55 16.92 -26.37 -18.77
CA ALA A 55 15.63 -25.73 -18.49
C ALA A 55 14.57 -26.82 -18.25
N ALA A 56 13.61 -26.59 -17.40
CA ALA A 56 12.53 -27.55 -17.23
C ALA A 56 11.78 -27.77 -18.56
N GLU A 57 11.80 -28.99 -19.05
CA GLU A 57 11.08 -29.39 -20.26
C GLU A 57 9.64 -29.78 -19.96
N ARG A 58 9.38 -30.19 -18.72
CA ARG A 58 8.08 -30.68 -18.24
C ARG A 58 7.63 -29.95 -16.99
N LEU A 59 6.33 -29.72 -16.94
CA LEU A 59 5.63 -29.22 -15.77
C LEU A 59 4.65 -30.29 -15.30
N THR A 60 4.81 -30.80 -14.08
CA THR A 60 3.95 -31.83 -13.51
C THR A 60 3.04 -31.22 -12.47
N PHE A 61 1.74 -31.30 -12.70
CA PHE A 61 0.71 -30.88 -11.74
C PHE A 61 0.33 -32.05 -10.85
N ARG A 62 0.34 -31.83 -9.54
CA ARG A 62 -0.10 -32.80 -8.53
C ARG A 62 -1.40 -32.30 -7.87
N ALA A 63 -2.42 -33.17 -7.83
CA ALA A 63 -3.66 -32.95 -7.10
C ALA A 63 -3.94 -34.19 -6.23
N GLY A 64 -3.50 -34.16 -4.98
CA GLY A 64 -3.53 -35.33 -4.10
C GLY A 64 -2.68 -36.49 -4.67
N LEU A 65 -3.31 -37.60 -5.01
CA LEU A 65 -2.62 -38.79 -5.60
C LEU A 65 -2.51 -38.72 -7.13
N LEU A 66 -3.21 -37.79 -7.76
CA LEU A 66 -3.19 -37.63 -9.22
C LEU A 66 -1.99 -36.76 -9.63
N GLN A 67 -1.24 -37.22 -10.62
CA GLN A 67 -0.15 -36.48 -11.23
C GLN A 67 -0.32 -36.44 -12.73
N GLN A 68 -0.08 -35.29 -13.33
CA GLN A 68 -0.21 -35.07 -14.75
C GLN A 68 0.89 -34.14 -15.25
N SER A 69 1.61 -34.57 -16.28
CA SER A 69 2.72 -33.82 -16.86
C SER A 69 2.33 -33.20 -18.19
N VAL A 70 2.75 -31.97 -18.42
CA VAL A 70 2.63 -31.25 -19.69
C VAL A 70 4.01 -30.75 -20.12
N GLU A 71 4.23 -30.67 -21.43
CA GLU A 71 5.45 -30.07 -21.97
C GLU A 71 5.40 -28.54 -21.81
N VAL A 72 6.47 -27.94 -21.31
CA VAL A 72 6.59 -26.46 -21.14
C VAL A 72 6.38 -25.75 -22.48
N LYS A 73 6.90 -26.31 -23.58
CA LYS A 73 6.71 -25.76 -24.92
C LYS A 73 5.23 -25.65 -25.33
N ALA A 74 4.40 -26.63 -24.99
CA ALA A 74 2.96 -26.55 -25.27
C ALA A 74 2.28 -25.44 -24.48
N LEU A 75 2.72 -25.21 -23.24
CA LEU A 75 2.24 -24.11 -22.40
C LEU A 75 2.69 -22.75 -22.98
N GLU A 76 3.93 -22.62 -23.43
CA GLU A 76 4.41 -21.40 -24.11
C GLU A 76 3.60 -21.08 -25.36
N ASP A 77 3.30 -22.08 -26.19
CA ASP A 77 2.51 -21.90 -27.39
C ASP A 77 1.10 -21.40 -27.05
N PHE A 78 0.45 -21.97 -26.04
CA PHE A 78 -0.82 -21.49 -25.52
C PHE A 78 -0.76 -20.03 -25.04
N LEU A 79 0.27 -19.66 -24.27
CA LEU A 79 0.40 -18.30 -23.77
C LEU A 79 0.67 -17.28 -24.89
N LYS A 80 1.38 -17.68 -25.95
CA LYS A 80 1.66 -16.82 -27.12
C LYS A 80 0.43 -16.65 -28.02
N THR A 81 -0.27 -17.73 -28.34
CA THR A 81 -1.34 -17.74 -29.35
C THR A 81 -2.73 -17.56 -28.73
N GLY A 82 -2.93 -18.06 -27.52
CA GLY A 82 -4.25 -18.19 -26.88
C GLY A 82 -5.04 -19.43 -27.32
N GLU A 83 -4.54 -20.17 -28.30
CA GLU A 83 -5.14 -21.43 -28.75
C GLU A 83 -4.60 -22.59 -27.91
N VAL A 84 -5.48 -23.51 -27.50
CA VAL A 84 -5.11 -24.67 -26.70
C VAL A 84 -4.52 -25.73 -27.62
N PRO A 85 -3.19 -26.01 -27.55
CA PRO A 85 -2.56 -27.05 -28.35
C PRO A 85 -3.17 -28.44 -28.09
N ALA A 86 -3.09 -29.34 -29.06
CA ALA A 86 -3.68 -30.69 -28.95
C ALA A 86 -3.20 -31.44 -27.69
N LYS A 87 -1.95 -31.25 -27.27
CA LYS A 87 -1.38 -31.84 -26.05
C LYS A 87 -2.00 -31.27 -24.75
N LEU A 88 -2.55 -30.06 -24.77
CA LEU A 88 -3.20 -29.41 -23.64
C LEU A 88 -4.73 -29.53 -23.67
N LYS A 89 -5.31 -30.05 -24.74
CA LYS A 89 -6.78 -30.22 -24.87
C LYS A 89 -7.45 -30.95 -23.69
N PRO A 90 -6.88 -32.01 -23.10
CA PRO A 90 -7.48 -32.63 -21.92
C PRO A 90 -7.60 -31.70 -20.71
N TYR A 91 -6.84 -30.57 -20.69
CA TYR A 91 -6.79 -29.59 -19.61
C TYR A 91 -7.45 -28.26 -19.97
N GLU A 92 -8.14 -28.17 -21.11
CA GLU A 92 -8.74 -26.94 -21.61
C GLU A 92 -9.65 -26.27 -20.58
N PHE A 93 -10.35 -27.05 -19.75
CA PHE A 93 -11.19 -26.54 -18.66
C PHE A 93 -10.42 -25.78 -17.57
N LEU A 94 -9.11 -26.01 -17.43
CA LEU A 94 -8.22 -25.29 -16.52
C LEU A 94 -7.58 -24.06 -17.18
N LEU A 95 -7.49 -24.04 -18.50
CA LEU A 95 -6.82 -22.99 -19.28
C LEU A 95 -7.78 -21.83 -19.63
N THR A 96 -8.43 -21.31 -18.61
CA THR A 96 -9.37 -20.18 -18.76
C THR A 96 -8.63 -18.89 -19.14
N PRO A 97 -9.33 -17.88 -19.70
CA PRO A 97 -8.73 -16.56 -19.97
C PRO A 97 -8.06 -15.93 -18.75
N ASN A 98 -8.63 -16.12 -17.56
CA ASN A 98 -8.05 -15.63 -16.29
C ASN A 98 -6.71 -16.33 -15.98
N VAL A 99 -6.63 -17.64 -16.17
CA VAL A 99 -5.38 -18.40 -15.98
C VAL A 99 -4.33 -17.96 -16.99
N LYS A 100 -4.71 -17.75 -18.26
CA LYS A 100 -3.83 -17.20 -19.28
C LYS A 100 -3.30 -15.82 -18.86
N GLU A 101 -4.18 -14.94 -18.38
CA GLU A 101 -3.77 -13.61 -17.91
C GLU A 101 -2.73 -13.70 -16.78
N VAL A 102 -2.98 -14.53 -15.77
CA VAL A 102 -2.07 -14.72 -14.63
C VAL A 102 -0.71 -15.26 -15.08
N LEU A 103 -0.71 -16.32 -15.91
CA LEU A 103 0.53 -16.95 -16.41
C LEU A 103 1.29 -16.05 -17.39
N SER A 104 0.60 -15.12 -18.06
CA SER A 104 1.20 -14.16 -19.00
C SER A 104 1.73 -12.90 -18.31
N LYS A 105 1.47 -12.71 -17.02
CA LYS A 105 1.98 -11.54 -16.27
C LYS A 105 3.50 -11.48 -16.33
N ARG A 106 4.00 -10.30 -16.66
CA ARG A 106 5.42 -10.00 -16.80
C ARG A 106 5.76 -8.82 -15.92
N LEU A 107 6.69 -9.03 -15.00
CA LEU A 107 7.26 -7.96 -14.18
C LEU A 107 8.52 -7.48 -14.88
N HIS A 108 8.51 -6.22 -15.33
CA HIS A 108 9.73 -5.56 -15.79
C HIS A 108 10.51 -5.15 -14.55
N ILE A 109 11.66 -5.72 -14.39
CA ILE A 109 12.48 -5.60 -13.19
C ILE A 109 13.90 -5.26 -13.63
N ASP A 110 14.49 -4.25 -13.01
CA ASP A 110 15.93 -4.01 -13.15
C ASP A 110 16.67 -5.05 -12.27
N PRO A 111 17.42 -6.01 -12.86
CA PRO A 111 18.13 -7.04 -12.10
C PRO A 111 19.10 -6.47 -11.07
N ILE A 112 19.75 -5.34 -11.37
CA ILE A 112 20.69 -4.66 -10.47
C ILE A 112 20.02 -4.24 -9.17
N LEU A 113 18.74 -3.86 -9.24
CA LEU A 113 17.96 -3.42 -8.07
C LEU A 113 17.33 -4.59 -7.30
N VAL A 114 16.87 -5.62 -8.02
CA VAL A 114 16.05 -6.70 -7.45
C VAL A 114 16.89 -7.84 -6.88
N GLU A 115 18.05 -8.11 -7.42
CA GLU A 115 18.90 -9.20 -6.92
C GLU A 115 19.35 -8.98 -5.45
N PRO A 116 19.88 -7.80 -5.06
CA PRO A 116 20.18 -7.52 -3.65
C PRO A 116 18.94 -7.58 -2.75
N PHE A 117 17.79 -7.13 -3.28
CA PHE A 117 16.51 -7.21 -2.59
C PHE A 117 16.09 -8.65 -2.29
N LEU A 118 16.12 -9.55 -3.29
CA LEU A 118 15.77 -10.96 -3.09
C LEU A 118 16.76 -11.67 -2.19
N ALA A 119 18.06 -11.37 -2.30
CA ALA A 119 19.08 -11.94 -1.43
C ALA A 119 18.84 -11.57 0.05
N ASP A 120 18.50 -10.30 0.33
CA ASP A 120 18.18 -9.82 1.67
C ASP A 120 16.85 -10.42 2.17
N LEU A 121 15.81 -10.44 1.33
CA LEU A 121 14.52 -11.07 1.64
C LEU A 121 14.72 -12.53 2.01
N PHE A 122 15.37 -13.32 1.17
CA PHE A 122 15.54 -14.75 1.38
C PHE A 122 16.47 -15.12 2.55
N SER A 123 17.26 -14.17 3.06
CA SER A 123 18.06 -14.33 4.27
C SER A 123 17.35 -13.86 5.55
N SER A 124 16.16 -13.28 5.43
CA SER A 124 15.35 -12.84 6.56
C SER A 124 14.47 -13.97 7.12
N PRO A 125 14.01 -13.90 8.38
CA PRO A 125 13.06 -14.86 8.95
C PRO A 125 11.75 -14.96 8.14
N ASP A 126 11.30 -13.88 7.54
CA ASP A 126 10.12 -13.88 6.67
C ASP A 126 10.41 -14.55 5.32
N GLY A 127 11.61 -14.38 4.79
CA GLY A 127 12.06 -15.07 3.59
C GLY A 127 12.20 -16.59 3.79
N GLU A 128 12.63 -17.04 4.96
CA GLU A 128 12.66 -18.47 5.29
C GLU A 128 11.25 -19.06 5.25
N LYS A 129 10.26 -18.41 5.86
CA LYS A 129 8.85 -18.82 5.80
C LYS A 129 8.30 -18.81 4.36
N LEU A 130 8.65 -17.79 3.58
CA LEU A 130 8.26 -17.70 2.17
C LEU A 130 8.82 -18.87 1.36
N LEU A 131 10.10 -19.18 1.53
CA LEU A 131 10.75 -20.30 0.85
C LEU A 131 10.15 -21.64 1.25
N GLU A 132 9.79 -21.81 2.53
CA GLU A 132 9.09 -23.01 3.00
C GLU A 132 7.72 -23.16 2.30
N GLN A 133 6.92 -22.08 2.22
CA GLN A 133 5.64 -22.09 1.51
C GLN A 133 5.81 -22.42 0.01
N LEU A 134 6.82 -21.83 -0.63
CA LEU A 134 7.13 -22.12 -2.04
C LEU A 134 7.62 -23.57 -2.22
N SER A 135 8.43 -24.10 -1.31
CA SER A 135 8.86 -25.51 -1.37
C SER A 135 7.69 -26.48 -1.23
N ASN A 136 6.67 -26.16 -0.44
CA ASN A 136 5.45 -26.96 -0.35
C ASN A 136 4.67 -26.95 -1.66
N ALA A 137 4.64 -25.80 -2.35
CA ALA A 137 4.00 -25.67 -3.66
C ALA A 137 4.81 -26.29 -4.81
N LEU A 138 6.13 -26.50 -4.60
CA LEU A 138 7.09 -27.07 -5.55
C LEU A 138 7.71 -28.36 -4.97
N PRO A 139 6.96 -29.46 -4.84
CA PRO A 139 7.44 -30.67 -4.22
C PRO A 139 8.70 -31.22 -4.90
N GLY A 140 9.69 -31.57 -4.09
CA GLY A 140 11.00 -32.03 -4.57
C GLY A 140 12.00 -30.90 -4.83
N THR A 141 11.57 -29.64 -4.70
CA THR A 141 12.44 -28.46 -4.87
C THR A 141 12.90 -27.95 -3.51
N THR A 142 14.19 -27.80 -3.33
CA THR A 142 14.77 -27.26 -2.09
C THR A 142 14.68 -25.72 -2.05
N PRO A 143 14.67 -25.11 -0.87
CA PRO A 143 14.77 -23.65 -0.74
C PRO A 143 15.95 -23.04 -1.49
N GLN A 144 17.07 -23.74 -1.55
CA GLN A 144 18.26 -23.29 -2.26
C GLN A 144 18.05 -23.30 -3.78
N GLN A 145 17.45 -24.34 -4.34
CA GLN A 145 17.10 -24.39 -5.76
C GLN A 145 16.10 -23.28 -6.14
N ILE A 146 15.14 -22.96 -5.26
CA ILE A 146 14.21 -21.84 -5.49
C ILE A 146 14.98 -20.52 -5.60
N LYS A 147 15.91 -20.25 -4.66
CA LYS A 147 16.76 -19.05 -4.70
C LYS A 147 17.57 -18.95 -5.99
N GLU A 148 18.22 -20.04 -6.37
CA GLU A 148 19.03 -20.13 -7.58
C GLU A 148 18.19 -19.92 -8.84
N THR A 149 16.99 -20.50 -8.89
CA THR A 149 16.05 -20.32 -10.00
C THR A 149 15.63 -18.87 -10.16
N PHE A 150 15.29 -18.17 -9.05
CA PHE A 150 14.98 -16.75 -9.09
C PHE A 150 16.17 -15.92 -9.58
N SER A 151 17.37 -16.17 -9.07
CA SER A 151 18.59 -15.48 -9.51
C SER A 151 18.86 -15.70 -10.99
N LEU A 152 18.79 -16.95 -11.48
CA LEU A 152 18.98 -17.28 -12.90
C LEU A 152 17.90 -16.64 -13.79
N ALA A 153 16.62 -16.67 -13.37
CA ALA A 153 15.53 -16.06 -14.12
C ALA A 153 15.71 -14.54 -14.27
N LEU A 154 16.25 -13.87 -13.27
CA LEU A 154 16.58 -12.43 -13.31
C LEU A 154 17.74 -12.13 -14.25
N HIS A 155 18.75 -12.99 -14.31
CA HIS A 155 19.92 -12.80 -15.21
C HIS A 155 19.62 -13.11 -16.68
N GLN A 156 18.56 -13.87 -16.99
CA GLN A 156 18.17 -14.19 -18.36
C GLN A 156 17.44 -13.06 -19.09
N GLY A 157 17.03 -11.99 -18.38
CA GLY A 157 16.38 -10.82 -18.97
C GLY A 157 15.71 -9.91 -17.93
N ASP A 158 15.30 -8.71 -18.37
CA ASP A 158 14.66 -7.69 -17.51
C ASP A 158 13.19 -8.03 -17.17
N ILE A 159 12.75 -9.28 -17.40
CA ILE A 159 11.37 -9.71 -17.24
C ILE A 159 11.30 -10.95 -16.37
N LEU A 160 10.78 -10.80 -15.17
CA LEU A 160 10.40 -11.94 -14.34
C LEU A 160 8.96 -12.35 -14.68
N SER A 161 8.77 -13.62 -15.04
CA SER A 161 7.49 -14.22 -15.38
C SER A 161 7.47 -15.69 -14.95
N PHE A 162 6.29 -16.31 -14.96
CA PHE A 162 6.17 -17.74 -14.72
C PHE A 162 7.02 -18.57 -15.71
N LEU A 163 7.04 -18.16 -16.98
CA LEU A 163 7.86 -18.84 -17.98
C LEU A 163 9.35 -18.65 -17.75
N SER A 164 9.81 -17.43 -17.37
CA SER A 164 11.25 -17.23 -17.09
C SER A 164 11.70 -18.03 -15.87
N PHE A 165 10.83 -18.19 -14.85
CA PHE A 165 11.11 -19.03 -13.71
C PHE A 165 11.25 -20.50 -14.12
N ILE A 166 10.30 -21.06 -14.91
CA ILE A 166 10.37 -22.44 -15.39
C ILE A 166 11.60 -22.66 -16.25
N SER A 167 11.91 -21.72 -17.15
CA SER A 167 13.08 -21.81 -18.05
C SER A 167 14.42 -21.74 -17.30
N ALA A 168 14.43 -21.16 -16.11
CA ALA A 168 15.61 -21.08 -15.24
C ALA A 168 15.71 -22.26 -14.24
N TYR A 169 14.68 -23.10 -14.17
CA TYR A 169 14.65 -24.21 -13.22
C TYR A 169 15.66 -25.29 -13.61
N PRO A 170 16.50 -25.80 -12.66
CA PRO A 170 17.66 -26.63 -12.99
C PRO A 170 17.37 -28.08 -13.38
N ASP A 171 16.16 -28.59 -13.06
CA ASP A 171 15.80 -29.99 -13.36
C ASP A 171 14.82 -30.06 -14.54
N GLU A 172 14.82 -31.16 -15.30
CA GLU A 172 13.95 -31.38 -16.45
C GLU A 172 12.45 -31.32 -16.13
N ASN A 173 12.07 -31.59 -14.88
CA ASN A 173 10.67 -31.63 -14.46
C ASN A 173 10.43 -30.79 -13.21
N LEU A 174 9.62 -29.73 -13.36
CA LEU A 174 9.12 -28.93 -12.24
C LEU A 174 7.77 -29.47 -11.79
N MET A 175 7.64 -29.84 -10.52
CA MET A 175 6.38 -30.30 -9.94
C MET A 175 5.66 -29.16 -9.24
N LEU A 176 4.36 -29.02 -9.49
CA LEU A 176 3.46 -28.07 -8.84
C LEU A 176 2.37 -28.81 -8.06
N ASP A 177 2.26 -28.57 -6.77
CA ASP A 177 1.11 -28.99 -5.99
C ASP A 177 -0.03 -27.99 -6.13
N LEU A 178 -1.10 -28.41 -6.80
CA LEU A 178 -2.22 -27.50 -7.12
C LEU A 178 -2.95 -27.00 -5.87
N ALA A 179 -3.00 -27.77 -4.79
CA ALA A 179 -3.64 -27.33 -3.54
C ALA A 179 -2.81 -26.23 -2.87
N GLU A 180 -1.48 -26.41 -2.79
CA GLU A 180 -0.60 -25.38 -2.21
C GLU A 180 -0.47 -24.15 -3.12
N VAL A 181 -0.45 -24.31 -4.45
CA VAL A 181 -0.50 -23.18 -5.40
C VAL A 181 -1.81 -22.40 -5.27
N ALA A 182 -2.95 -23.09 -5.14
CA ALA A 182 -4.24 -22.45 -4.92
C ALA A 182 -4.26 -21.68 -3.57
N LYS A 183 -3.70 -22.27 -2.52
CA LYS A 183 -3.56 -21.63 -1.21
C LYS A 183 -2.71 -20.37 -1.29
N ILE A 184 -1.54 -20.42 -1.95
CA ILE A 184 -0.69 -19.26 -2.20
C ILE A 184 -1.47 -18.19 -3.00
N GLY A 185 -2.20 -18.60 -4.04
CA GLY A 185 -3.02 -17.69 -4.83
C GLY A 185 -4.10 -16.99 -4.02
N MET A 186 -4.74 -17.70 -3.09
CA MET A 186 -5.72 -17.10 -2.16
C MET A 186 -5.05 -16.14 -1.17
N GLN A 187 -3.88 -16.49 -0.63
CA GLN A 187 -3.12 -15.64 0.29
C GLN A 187 -2.68 -14.33 -0.38
N LEU A 188 -2.08 -14.41 -1.57
CA LEU A 188 -1.64 -13.23 -2.34
C LEU A 188 -2.79 -12.30 -2.73
N ASN A 189 -4.00 -12.83 -2.85
CA ASN A 189 -5.19 -12.06 -3.20
C ASN A 189 -6.12 -11.80 -2.01
N ALA A 190 -5.68 -12.08 -0.78
CA ALA A 190 -6.54 -11.98 0.41
C ALA A 190 -7.22 -10.61 0.52
N SER A 191 -6.47 -9.53 0.33
CA SER A 191 -7.01 -8.15 0.33
C SER A 191 -8.05 -7.92 -0.75
N ALA A 192 -7.80 -8.39 -1.97
CA ALA A 192 -8.74 -8.24 -3.08
C ALA A 192 -10.04 -9.05 -2.86
N TRP A 193 -9.93 -10.24 -2.27
CA TRP A 193 -11.10 -11.04 -1.88
C TRP A 193 -11.91 -10.34 -0.79
N GLN A 194 -11.24 -9.84 0.26
CA GLN A 194 -11.89 -9.09 1.32
C GLN A 194 -12.64 -7.88 0.78
N ASN A 195 -11.99 -7.10 -0.10
CA ASN A 195 -12.58 -5.93 -0.72
C ASN A 195 -13.80 -6.29 -1.59
N ARG A 196 -13.74 -7.37 -2.38
CA ARG A 196 -14.88 -7.85 -3.17
C ARG A 196 -16.08 -8.29 -2.31
N LEU A 197 -15.84 -8.83 -1.12
CA LEU A 197 -16.89 -9.24 -0.20
C LEU A 197 -17.53 -8.04 0.50
N ILE A 198 -16.74 -7.04 0.90
CA ILE A 198 -17.24 -5.91 1.68
C ILE A 198 -17.83 -4.78 0.80
N SER A 199 -17.28 -4.55 -0.41
CA SER A 199 -17.66 -3.44 -1.30
C SER A 199 -19.15 -3.34 -1.59
N PRO A 200 -19.84 -4.43 -2.02
CA PRO A 200 -21.29 -4.36 -2.30
C PRO A 200 -22.13 -4.07 -1.05
N ARG A 201 -21.64 -4.51 0.13
CA ARG A 201 -22.31 -4.25 1.41
C ARG A 201 -22.19 -2.80 1.81
N LEU A 202 -20.98 -2.24 1.71
CA LEU A 202 -20.75 -0.81 1.97
C LEU A 202 -21.59 0.05 1.04
N GLU A 203 -21.70 -0.32 -0.23
CA GLU A 203 -22.50 0.42 -1.20
C GLU A 203 -24.00 0.39 -0.84
N ARG A 204 -24.53 -0.78 -0.50
CA ARG A 204 -25.95 -0.99 -0.19
C ARG A 204 -26.33 -0.42 1.18
N ASP A 205 -25.57 -0.81 2.23
CA ASP A 205 -25.98 -0.57 3.62
C ASP A 205 -25.74 0.87 4.08
N LEU A 206 -24.86 1.62 3.36
CA LEU A 206 -24.62 3.05 3.59
C LEU A 206 -25.35 3.95 2.59
N ARG A 207 -26.18 3.39 1.71
CA ARG A 207 -26.99 4.17 0.75
C ARG A 207 -28.09 4.93 1.48
N VAL A 208 -28.30 6.17 1.08
CA VAL A 208 -29.42 7.00 1.57
C VAL A 208 -30.36 7.33 0.41
N GLU A 209 -31.62 7.60 0.74
CA GLU A 209 -32.57 8.15 -0.23
C GLU A 209 -32.16 9.58 -0.59
N THR A 210 -32.17 9.88 -1.87
CA THR A 210 -31.87 11.24 -2.38
C THR A 210 -33.09 12.11 -2.19
N GLY A 211 -33.00 13.18 -1.41
CA GLY A 211 -34.16 14.05 -1.18
C GLY A 211 -33.91 15.29 -0.35
N GLU A 212 -32.74 15.49 0.22
CA GLU A 212 -32.44 16.76 0.90
C GLU A 212 -31.75 17.72 -0.07
N ASP A 213 -32.38 18.88 -0.28
CA ASP A 213 -31.81 19.97 -1.06
C ASP A 213 -30.52 20.45 -0.38
N THR A 214 -29.38 20.23 -1.03
CA THR A 214 -28.14 20.89 -0.64
C THR A 214 -28.26 22.40 -0.90
N PRO A 215 -27.71 23.27 -0.03
CA PRO A 215 -27.76 24.72 -0.22
C PRO A 215 -27.14 25.09 -1.58
N VAL A 216 -27.94 25.68 -2.48
CA VAL A 216 -27.57 25.95 -3.88
C VAL A 216 -26.53 27.09 -4.02
N ASN A 217 -26.23 27.84 -2.96
CA ASN A 217 -25.46 29.07 -3.08
C ASN A 217 -23.94 28.91 -3.01
N ILE A 218 -23.43 27.75 -2.61
CA ILE A 218 -22.00 27.49 -2.46
C ILE A 218 -21.75 26.05 -2.95
N ASP A 219 -20.73 25.86 -3.79
CA ASP A 219 -20.22 24.54 -4.15
C ASP A 219 -18.78 24.39 -3.64
N PRO A 220 -18.56 23.64 -2.54
CA PRO A 220 -17.23 23.44 -1.99
C PRO A 220 -16.29 22.62 -2.88
N ALA A 221 -16.76 22.02 -3.97
CA ALA A 221 -15.91 21.35 -4.96
C ALA A 221 -15.26 22.32 -5.94
N THR A 222 -15.85 23.50 -6.15
CA THR A 222 -15.30 24.53 -7.04
C THR A 222 -14.16 25.30 -6.35
N SER A 223 -13.25 25.87 -7.16
CA SER A 223 -12.19 26.71 -6.60
C SER A 223 -12.74 27.97 -5.98
N GLY A 224 -12.14 28.39 -4.87
CA GLY A 224 -12.45 29.65 -4.22
C GLY A 224 -11.92 30.86 -5.03
N ASN A 225 -12.25 32.06 -4.54
CA ASN A 225 -11.97 33.32 -5.25
C ASN A 225 -10.58 33.90 -4.95
N GLU A 226 -9.83 33.34 -4.01
CA GLU A 226 -8.53 33.85 -3.61
C GLU A 226 -7.42 33.47 -4.59
N ALA A 227 -6.56 34.40 -4.94
CA ALA A 227 -5.38 34.17 -5.74
C ALA A 227 -4.32 33.38 -4.92
N VAL A 228 -3.97 32.18 -5.36
CA VAL A 228 -3.05 31.31 -4.64
C VAL A 228 -1.60 31.62 -4.99
N SER A 229 -0.82 32.01 -4.00
CA SER A 229 0.64 32.10 -4.03
C SER A 229 1.28 30.82 -3.50
N MET A 230 2.48 30.50 -3.97
CA MET A 230 3.26 29.36 -3.49
C MET A 230 4.69 29.79 -3.14
N ALA A 231 5.19 29.33 -1.99
CA ALA A 231 6.56 29.51 -1.56
C ALA A 231 7.17 28.15 -1.19
N THR A 232 8.41 27.90 -1.64
CA THR A 232 9.14 26.66 -1.32
C THR A 232 10.30 26.97 -0.38
N PHE A 233 10.41 26.20 0.68
CA PHE A 233 11.47 26.30 1.67
C PHE A 233 12.13 24.95 1.91
N ARG A 234 13.30 24.98 2.51
CA ARG A 234 13.97 23.80 3.05
C ARG A 234 14.30 24.08 4.50
N LEU A 235 13.61 23.40 5.40
CA LEU A 235 13.88 23.48 6.83
C LEU A 235 14.98 22.51 7.21
N ARG A 236 15.89 22.95 8.06
CA ARG A 236 16.98 22.11 8.56
C ARG A 236 16.81 21.85 10.04
N ASP A 237 16.47 20.60 10.37
CA ASP A 237 16.56 20.11 11.74
C ASP A 237 17.99 19.63 12.00
N ARG A 238 18.74 20.45 12.75
CA ARG A 238 20.13 20.13 13.06
C ARG A 238 20.28 19.03 14.08
N THR A 239 19.30 18.88 14.96
CA THR A 239 19.31 17.88 16.03
C THR A 239 19.17 16.46 15.47
N ARG A 240 18.21 16.28 14.56
CA ARG A 240 17.96 15.00 13.88
C ARG A 240 18.67 14.88 12.53
N GLN A 241 19.46 15.89 12.13
CA GLN A 241 20.17 15.97 10.84
C GLN A 241 19.25 15.78 9.62
N ARG A 242 18.01 16.29 9.70
CA ARG A 242 17.01 16.16 8.63
C ARG A 242 16.87 17.47 7.85
N ASN A 243 16.84 17.37 6.52
CA ASN A 243 16.52 18.46 5.61
C ASN A 243 15.11 18.22 5.07
N ILE A 244 14.15 19.05 5.48
CA ILE A 244 12.73 18.88 5.22
C ILE A 244 12.30 19.92 4.16
N PRO A 245 12.11 19.53 2.89
CA PRO A 245 11.52 20.38 1.87
C PRO A 245 10.05 20.67 2.20
N VAL A 246 9.60 21.91 1.99
CA VAL A 246 8.27 22.37 2.34
C VAL A 246 7.75 23.28 1.24
N ASP A 247 6.52 23.03 0.77
CA ASP A 247 5.77 23.92 -0.11
C ASP A 247 4.62 24.55 0.69
N ILE A 248 4.49 25.87 0.65
CA ILE A 248 3.46 26.66 1.34
C ILE A 248 2.55 27.28 0.30
N TYR A 249 1.26 26.96 0.36
CA TYR A 249 0.21 27.53 -0.48
C TYR A 249 -0.63 28.48 0.38
N TYR A 250 -0.76 29.73 -0.05
CA TYR A 250 -1.44 30.77 0.72
C TYR A 250 -2.05 31.83 -0.19
N SER A 251 -2.99 32.58 0.34
CA SER A 251 -3.59 33.77 -0.30
C SER A 251 -3.24 35.05 0.45
N ILE A 252 -3.64 36.18 -0.11
CA ILE A 252 -3.50 37.48 0.59
C ILE A 252 -4.40 37.47 1.84
N ASN A 253 -5.65 37.06 1.71
CA ASN A 253 -6.61 36.96 2.79
C ASN A 253 -6.63 35.53 3.34
N THR A 254 -5.96 35.28 4.45
CA THR A 254 -5.95 33.98 5.10
C THR A 254 -6.86 33.94 6.31
N HIS A 255 -7.53 32.81 6.52
CA HIS A 255 -8.37 32.57 7.68
C HIS A 255 -8.31 31.06 8.09
N GLY A 256 -8.99 30.74 9.18
CA GLY A 256 -9.17 29.36 9.63
C GLY A 256 -7.92 28.68 10.18
N PRO A 257 -7.94 27.36 10.28
CA PRO A 257 -6.82 26.58 10.76
C PRO A 257 -5.69 26.52 9.73
N LEU A 258 -4.47 26.25 10.21
CA LEU A 258 -3.37 25.84 9.35
C LEU A 258 -3.61 24.40 8.89
N VAL A 259 -3.46 24.15 7.60
CA VAL A 259 -3.54 22.80 7.05
C VAL A 259 -2.14 22.27 6.78
N VAL A 260 -1.81 21.08 7.30
CA VAL A 260 -0.54 20.38 7.04
C VAL A 260 -0.83 19.10 6.27
N ILE A 261 -0.14 18.90 5.13
CA ILE A 261 -0.27 17.69 4.30
C ILE A 261 0.95 16.82 4.46
N SER A 262 0.75 15.57 4.90
CA SER A 262 1.75 14.51 5.04
C SER A 262 1.53 13.42 3.98
N HIS A 263 2.52 13.22 3.11
CA HIS A 263 2.47 12.26 2.00
C HIS A 263 2.61 10.79 2.43
N GLY A 264 2.21 9.85 1.57
CA GLY A 264 2.41 8.42 1.73
C GLY A 264 3.87 7.97 1.62
N PHE A 265 4.14 6.68 1.85
CA PHE A 265 5.45 6.10 1.57
C PHE A 265 5.79 6.24 0.09
N ALA A 266 7.05 6.51 -0.23
CA ALA A 266 7.55 6.68 -1.60
C ALA A 266 6.84 7.79 -2.42
N ALA A 267 6.14 8.72 -1.76
CA ALA A 267 5.54 9.89 -2.39
C ALA A 267 6.35 11.17 -2.08
N ASP A 268 5.83 12.32 -2.40
CA ASP A 268 6.42 13.62 -2.08
C ASP A 268 5.34 14.66 -1.71
N ARG A 269 5.76 15.87 -1.31
CA ARG A 269 4.88 16.98 -0.91
C ARG A 269 3.95 17.49 -2.03
N LYS A 270 4.14 17.06 -3.29
CA LYS A 270 3.28 17.44 -4.42
C LYS A 270 2.12 16.47 -4.62
N PHE A 271 2.09 15.39 -3.86
CA PHE A 271 1.16 14.28 -4.01
C PHE A 271 -0.32 14.68 -3.99
N LEU A 272 -0.68 15.68 -3.15
CA LEU A 272 -2.02 16.27 -3.07
C LEU A 272 -2.00 17.77 -3.43
N ARG A 273 -1.18 18.17 -4.41
CA ARG A 273 -1.03 19.57 -4.79
C ARG A 273 -2.33 20.21 -5.25
N TYR A 274 -3.19 19.47 -5.97
CA TYR A 274 -4.50 19.98 -6.39
C TYR A 274 -5.35 20.37 -5.17
N LEU A 275 -5.36 19.54 -4.12
CA LEU A 275 -6.08 19.80 -2.89
C LEU A 275 -5.50 20.99 -2.13
N ALA A 276 -4.17 21.06 -2.03
CA ALA A 276 -3.49 22.21 -1.40
C ALA A 276 -3.84 23.53 -2.07
N ARG A 277 -3.85 23.57 -3.40
CA ARG A 277 -4.23 24.78 -4.16
C ARG A 277 -5.71 25.10 -4.00
N HIS A 278 -6.57 24.09 -4.00
CA HIS A 278 -8.00 24.25 -3.80
C HIS A 278 -8.29 24.89 -2.42
N LEU A 279 -7.78 24.31 -1.36
CA LEU A 279 -7.97 24.82 0.00
C LEU A 279 -7.41 26.27 0.15
N ALA A 280 -6.25 26.53 -0.47
CA ALA A 280 -5.67 27.87 -0.45
C ALA A 280 -6.48 28.90 -1.26
N SER A 281 -7.20 28.48 -2.31
CA SER A 281 -8.11 29.37 -3.06
C SER A 281 -9.35 29.76 -2.26
N HIS A 282 -9.65 29.03 -1.19
CA HIS A 282 -10.69 29.39 -0.20
C HIS A 282 -10.15 30.17 0.99
N GLY A 283 -8.88 30.63 0.96
CA GLY A 283 -8.30 31.45 2.02
C GLY A 283 -7.59 30.68 3.13
N LEU A 284 -7.51 29.34 3.06
CA LEU A 284 -6.74 28.55 4.01
C LEU A 284 -5.24 28.63 3.71
N THR A 285 -4.39 28.56 4.72
CA THR A 285 -2.96 28.33 4.49
C THR A 285 -2.65 26.86 4.56
N VAL A 286 -2.04 26.32 3.51
CA VAL A 286 -1.72 24.88 3.39
C VAL A 286 -0.21 24.70 3.28
N VAL A 287 0.33 23.78 4.06
CA VAL A 287 1.76 23.45 4.09
C VAL A 287 1.95 21.96 3.84
N ALA A 288 2.61 21.62 2.75
CA ALA A 288 2.97 20.25 2.41
C ALA A 288 4.47 20.04 2.62
N LEU A 289 4.86 18.96 3.32
CA LEU A 289 6.27 18.67 3.60
C LEU A 289 6.69 17.32 3.02
N ASP A 290 7.99 17.20 2.72
CA ASP A 290 8.62 15.91 2.46
C ASP A 290 9.16 15.31 3.76
N HIS A 291 9.01 14.00 3.93
CA HIS A 291 9.68 13.22 4.97
C HIS A 291 10.93 12.56 4.37
N PRO A 292 12.14 13.04 4.68
CA PRO A 292 13.36 12.70 3.95
C PRO A 292 13.75 11.22 3.96
N GLY A 293 13.33 10.44 4.97
CA GLY A 293 13.66 9.01 5.08
C GLY A 293 12.63 8.07 4.44
N SER A 294 11.52 8.60 3.90
CA SER A 294 10.41 7.80 3.36
C SER A 294 9.74 8.40 2.13
N ASN A 295 10.34 9.43 1.53
CA ASN A 295 9.89 10.02 0.27
C ASN A 295 10.45 9.26 -0.95
N ILE A 296 9.98 9.61 -2.16
CA ILE A 296 10.45 8.98 -3.39
C ILE A 296 11.96 9.10 -3.59
N SER A 297 12.57 10.21 -3.19
CA SER A 297 14.03 10.40 -3.32
C SER A 297 14.80 9.45 -2.40
N ALA A 298 14.32 9.21 -1.18
CA ALA A 298 14.90 8.23 -0.28
C ALA A 298 14.79 6.82 -0.86
N LEU A 299 13.60 6.45 -1.39
CA LEU A 299 13.40 5.13 -2.00
C LEU A 299 14.37 4.90 -3.16
N VAL A 300 14.52 5.86 -4.09
CA VAL A 300 15.44 5.74 -5.23
C VAL A 300 16.89 5.63 -4.76
N GLN A 301 17.31 6.42 -3.77
CA GLN A 301 18.68 6.36 -3.23
C GLN A 301 18.94 5.01 -2.54
N THR A 302 17.97 4.49 -1.82
CA THR A 302 18.08 3.22 -1.10
C THR A 302 18.07 2.03 -2.05
N ALA A 303 17.21 2.06 -3.08
CA ALA A 303 17.14 1.00 -4.10
C ALA A 303 18.45 0.82 -4.88
N LEU A 304 19.27 1.87 -4.99
CA LEU A 304 20.56 1.84 -5.71
C LEU A 304 21.70 1.15 -4.94
N GLY A 305 21.53 0.65 -3.72
CA GLY A 305 22.68 0.05 -3.03
C GLY A 305 22.44 -0.60 -1.66
N THR A 306 21.20 -0.83 -1.22
CA THR A 306 20.97 -1.23 0.17
C THR A 306 19.94 -2.35 0.34
N LYS A 307 19.96 -2.93 1.54
CA LYS A 307 19.09 -4.02 1.98
C LYS A 307 17.62 -3.61 2.04
N LEU A 308 16.72 -4.58 1.82
CA LEU A 308 15.28 -4.43 1.92
C LEU A 308 14.82 -3.81 3.26
N SER A 309 15.43 -4.24 4.36
CA SER A 309 15.20 -3.69 5.70
C SER A 309 15.48 -2.17 5.81
N GLN A 310 16.19 -1.60 4.86
CA GLN A 310 16.53 -0.18 4.80
C GLN A 310 15.62 0.63 3.87
N LEU A 311 14.71 -0.01 3.09
CA LEU A 311 13.75 0.70 2.24
C LEU A 311 12.83 1.61 3.05
N LEU A 312 12.42 1.18 4.23
CA LEU A 312 11.75 2.00 5.22
C LEU A 312 12.44 1.82 6.58
N PRO A 313 13.32 2.74 7.00
CA PRO A 313 13.90 2.71 8.33
C PRO A 313 12.80 2.76 9.40
N ALA A 314 12.90 1.91 10.42
CA ALA A 314 11.97 1.88 11.55
C ALA A 314 11.85 3.26 12.23
N SER A 315 12.92 4.07 12.21
CA SER A 315 12.91 5.43 12.75
C SER A 315 11.88 6.35 12.10
N GLU A 316 11.44 6.08 10.86
CA GLU A 316 10.44 6.92 10.18
C GLU A 316 9.08 6.92 10.90
N PHE A 317 8.76 5.85 11.65
CA PHE A 317 7.57 5.87 12.51
C PHE A 317 7.70 6.85 13.69
N ILE A 318 8.90 7.28 14.03
CA ILE A 318 9.19 8.31 15.04
C ILE A 318 9.42 9.66 14.36
N ASP A 319 10.22 9.66 13.31
CA ASP A 319 10.69 10.88 12.67
C ASP A 319 9.58 11.66 11.97
N ARG A 320 8.62 10.98 11.34
CA ARG A 320 7.54 11.66 10.61
C ARG A 320 6.64 12.53 11.49
N PRO A 321 6.09 12.07 12.63
CA PRO A 321 5.39 12.94 13.55
C PRO A 321 6.27 14.09 14.06
N GLN A 322 7.54 13.82 14.37
CA GLN A 322 8.47 14.85 14.83
C GLN A 322 8.83 15.87 13.73
N ASP A 323 8.84 15.48 12.44
CA ASP A 323 9.02 16.40 11.32
C ASP A 323 7.90 17.44 11.27
N VAL A 324 6.65 16.99 11.50
CA VAL A 324 5.48 17.89 11.52
C VAL A 324 5.53 18.83 12.73
N SER A 325 5.79 18.31 13.94
CA SER A 325 5.93 19.18 15.13
C SER A 325 7.06 20.19 14.97
N PHE A 326 8.21 19.78 14.44
CA PHE A 326 9.30 20.69 14.10
C PHE A 326 8.90 21.74 13.05
N LEU A 327 8.16 21.35 12.01
CA LEU A 327 7.60 22.27 11.03
C LEU A 327 6.73 23.33 11.70
N LEU A 328 5.80 22.93 12.56
CA LEU A 328 4.90 23.85 13.27
C LEU A 328 5.68 24.85 14.12
N ASP A 329 6.74 24.42 14.83
CA ASP A 329 7.62 25.32 15.60
C ASP A 329 8.30 26.36 14.69
N LYS A 330 8.76 25.93 13.50
CA LYS A 330 9.39 26.86 12.55
C LYS A 330 8.39 27.81 11.92
N LEU A 331 7.18 27.36 11.63
CA LEU A 331 6.10 28.21 11.11
C LEU A 331 5.66 29.25 12.12
N GLU A 332 5.60 28.91 13.41
CA GLU A 332 5.31 29.88 14.47
C GLU A 332 6.35 31.01 14.51
N ILE A 333 7.63 30.67 14.36
CA ILE A 333 8.70 31.67 14.28
C ILE A 333 8.55 32.54 13.03
N LEU A 334 8.25 31.91 11.86
CA LEU A 334 8.06 32.63 10.60
C LEU A 334 6.85 33.54 10.65
N ASN A 335 5.77 33.14 11.32
CA ASN A 335 4.53 33.88 11.47
C ASN A 335 4.74 35.24 12.16
N ARG A 336 5.72 35.34 13.07
CA ARG A 336 6.07 36.56 13.82
C ARG A 336 7.07 37.44 13.08
N ARG A 337 7.77 36.93 12.06
CA ARG A 337 8.77 37.70 11.30
C ARG A 337 8.13 38.59 10.26
N LYS A 338 8.63 39.85 10.17
CA LYS A 338 8.24 40.75 9.10
C LYS A 338 8.53 40.14 7.72
N GLY A 339 7.53 40.17 6.83
CA GLY A 339 7.63 39.65 5.47
C GLY A 339 6.30 39.13 4.94
N LEU A 340 6.31 38.55 3.75
CA LEU A 340 5.11 38.06 3.02
C LEU A 340 4.33 36.96 3.78
N LEU A 341 4.99 36.23 4.66
CA LEU A 341 4.39 35.15 5.43
C LEU A 341 4.01 35.51 6.86
N GLN A 342 4.18 36.80 7.25
CA GLN A 342 3.78 37.26 8.57
C GLN A 342 2.25 37.17 8.73
N GLY A 343 1.80 36.55 9.83
CA GLY A 343 0.39 36.39 10.15
C GLY A 343 -0.37 35.39 9.29
N LYS A 344 0.34 34.59 8.47
CA LYS A 344 -0.29 33.62 7.57
C LYS A 344 -0.54 32.22 8.19
N PHE A 345 0.02 31.93 9.36
CA PHE A 345 -0.03 30.59 9.96
C PHE A 345 -0.78 30.60 11.29
N ASN A 346 -1.97 30.03 11.33
CA ASN A 346 -2.65 29.71 12.59
C ASN A 346 -2.07 28.40 13.16
N THR A 347 -0.88 28.48 13.75
CA THR A 347 -0.18 27.31 14.31
C THR A 347 -0.78 26.79 15.61
N GLN A 348 -1.78 27.44 16.17
CA GLN A 348 -2.47 26.99 17.38
C GLN A 348 -3.69 26.09 17.07
N GLN A 349 -4.12 26.06 15.83
CA GLN A 349 -5.24 25.25 15.38
C GLN A 349 -4.88 24.64 14.02
N VAL A 350 -4.55 23.35 14.00
CA VAL A 350 -3.97 22.67 12.85
C VAL A 350 -4.86 21.50 12.42
N THR A 351 -5.22 21.46 11.14
CA THR A 351 -5.75 20.25 10.50
C THR A 351 -4.61 19.50 9.83
N VAL A 352 -4.42 18.24 10.16
CA VAL A 352 -3.43 17.39 9.49
C VAL A 352 -4.13 16.48 8.50
N ILE A 353 -3.78 16.61 7.24
CA ILE A 353 -4.22 15.72 6.15
C ILE A 353 -3.11 14.72 5.86
N GLY A 354 -3.42 13.43 5.98
CA GLY A 354 -2.50 12.36 5.63
C GLY A 354 -3.04 11.48 4.52
N HIS A 355 -2.14 10.89 3.72
CA HIS A 355 -2.47 9.80 2.81
C HIS A 355 -1.58 8.59 3.13
N SER A 356 -2.17 7.40 3.19
CA SER A 356 -1.41 6.17 3.41
C SER A 356 -0.55 6.27 4.69
N PHE A 357 0.75 6.19 4.61
CA PHE A 357 1.67 6.37 5.74
C PHE A 357 1.62 7.78 6.34
N GLY A 358 1.21 8.79 5.56
CA GLY A 358 0.92 10.13 6.08
C GLY A 358 -0.29 10.17 7.02
N SER A 359 -1.26 9.29 6.83
CA SER A 359 -2.39 9.15 7.75
C SER A 359 -1.98 8.57 9.11
N TYR A 360 -1.03 7.62 9.13
CA TYR A 360 -0.35 7.22 10.36
C TYR A 360 0.22 8.44 11.09
N THR A 361 0.96 9.28 10.36
CA THR A 361 1.56 10.50 10.92
C THR A 361 0.51 11.43 11.53
N ALA A 362 -0.61 11.66 10.82
CA ALA A 362 -1.70 12.51 11.29
C ALA A 362 -2.36 11.98 12.57
N LEU A 363 -2.66 10.67 12.62
CA LEU A 363 -3.28 10.04 13.78
C LEU A 363 -2.33 9.97 14.99
N ALA A 364 -1.04 9.73 14.77
CA ALA A 364 -0.03 9.77 15.82
C ALA A 364 0.06 11.17 16.47
N LEU A 365 0.02 12.24 15.66
CA LEU A 365 -0.02 13.62 16.14
C LEU A 365 -1.33 13.95 16.87
N ALA A 366 -2.44 13.31 16.51
CA ALA A 366 -3.73 13.46 17.18
C ALA A 366 -3.82 12.70 18.51
N GLY A 367 -2.85 11.83 18.83
CA GLY A 367 -2.75 11.14 20.11
C GLY A 367 -2.78 9.61 20.04
N ALA A 368 -2.83 9.00 18.84
CA ALA A 368 -2.69 7.56 18.72
C ALA A 368 -1.29 7.10 19.17
N GLU A 369 -1.23 6.10 20.04
CA GLU A 369 0.03 5.57 20.58
C GLU A 369 0.61 4.47 19.69
N LEU A 370 1.80 4.69 19.13
CA LEU A 370 2.54 3.66 18.41
C LEU A 370 2.85 2.48 19.33
N ASN A 371 2.50 1.26 18.91
CA ASN A 371 2.63 0.04 19.70
C ASN A 371 3.54 -1.02 19.04
N PRO A 372 4.88 -0.93 19.21
CA PRO A 372 5.82 -1.86 18.61
C PRO A 372 5.62 -3.33 19.07
N LYS A 373 5.06 -3.55 20.27
CA LYS A 373 4.75 -4.90 20.77
C LYS A 373 3.63 -5.55 19.95
N ALA A 374 2.54 -4.81 19.70
CA ALA A 374 1.44 -5.30 18.88
C ALA A 374 1.90 -5.59 17.43
N LEU A 375 2.74 -4.71 16.86
CA LEU A 375 3.33 -4.92 15.54
C LEU A 375 4.15 -6.20 15.47
N ARG A 376 5.04 -6.46 16.42
CA ARG A 376 5.83 -7.71 16.43
C ARG A 376 4.94 -8.94 16.51
N SER A 377 3.96 -8.93 17.39
CA SER A 377 3.03 -10.05 17.50
C SER A 377 2.31 -10.32 16.19
N PHE A 378 1.83 -9.28 15.52
CA PHE A 378 1.20 -9.38 14.20
C PHE A 378 2.17 -9.92 13.16
N CYS A 379 3.36 -9.32 13.02
CA CYS A 379 4.33 -9.70 12.00
C CYS A 379 4.91 -11.11 12.19
N GLN A 380 4.90 -11.62 13.42
CA GLN A 380 5.27 -13.01 13.70
C GLN A 380 4.14 -14.01 13.38
N ALA A 381 2.88 -13.60 13.62
CA ALA A 381 1.71 -14.46 13.46
C ALA A 381 1.26 -14.59 12.00
N VAL A 382 1.31 -13.50 11.23
CA VAL A 382 0.80 -13.48 9.85
C VAL A 382 1.88 -13.94 8.88
N MET A 383 1.53 -14.92 8.05
CA MET A 383 2.45 -15.45 7.05
C MET A 383 2.77 -14.38 5.99
N PRO A 384 4.01 -14.35 5.46
CA PRO A 384 4.44 -13.31 4.53
C PRO A 384 3.53 -13.11 3.31
N LEU A 385 3.03 -14.19 2.70
CA LEU A 385 2.14 -14.13 1.54
C LEU A 385 0.73 -13.62 1.85
N GLU A 386 0.32 -13.64 3.12
CA GLU A 386 -0.98 -13.12 3.57
C GLU A 386 -0.96 -11.61 3.83
N ARG A 387 0.23 -11.01 3.89
CA ARG A 387 0.40 -9.59 4.19
C ARG A 387 0.10 -8.73 2.96
N SER A 388 -0.73 -7.73 3.16
CA SER A 388 -0.87 -6.64 2.20
C SER A 388 0.43 -5.82 2.12
N PRO A 389 0.62 -4.97 1.09
CA PRO A 389 1.74 -4.04 1.05
C PRO A 389 1.82 -3.12 2.28
N ALA A 390 0.68 -2.70 2.83
CA ALA A 390 0.62 -1.94 4.07
C ALA A 390 1.06 -2.75 5.29
N ASP A 391 0.75 -4.05 5.33
CA ASP A 391 1.20 -4.94 6.39
C ASP A 391 2.72 -5.13 6.35
N TRP A 392 3.31 -5.27 5.17
CA TRP A 392 4.75 -5.29 5.00
C TRP A 392 5.38 -3.99 5.49
N LEU A 393 4.80 -2.86 5.12
CA LEU A 393 5.30 -1.55 5.51
C LEU A 393 5.23 -1.35 7.04
N GLN A 394 4.09 -1.68 7.68
CA GLN A 394 3.98 -1.55 9.13
C GLN A 394 4.96 -2.45 9.88
N CYS A 395 5.32 -3.60 9.33
CA CYS A 395 6.28 -4.53 9.95
C CYS A 395 7.70 -3.95 10.07
N ALA A 396 8.08 -2.95 9.26
CA ALA A 396 9.32 -2.21 9.50
C ALA A 396 9.33 -1.53 10.90
N GLY A 397 8.18 -1.10 11.41
CA GLY A 397 8.03 -0.55 12.76
C GLY A 397 8.22 -1.58 13.89
N ALA A 398 8.17 -2.88 13.58
CA ALA A 398 8.40 -3.94 14.56
C ALA A 398 9.87 -3.99 15.06
N GLU A 399 10.81 -3.41 14.33
CA GLU A 399 12.21 -3.31 14.74
C GLU A 399 12.45 -2.26 15.84
N LEU A 400 11.50 -1.37 16.07
CA LEU A 400 11.62 -0.36 17.14
C LEU A 400 11.75 -1.00 18.53
N PRO A 401 12.47 -0.37 19.47
CA PRO A 401 12.55 -0.82 20.85
C PRO A 401 11.16 -0.99 21.48
N TYR A 402 11.05 -1.92 22.45
CA TYR A 402 9.81 -2.13 23.19
C TYR A 402 9.37 -0.83 23.90
N GLY A 403 8.06 -0.68 24.04
CA GLY A 403 7.39 0.42 24.72
C GLY A 403 6.51 1.22 23.77
N LYS A 404 5.35 1.60 24.24
CA LYS A 404 4.44 2.50 23.52
C LYS A 404 5.08 3.88 23.37
N ARG A 405 4.79 4.56 22.27
CA ARG A 405 5.31 5.90 21.98
C ARG A 405 4.17 6.82 21.60
N GLN A 406 4.11 7.96 22.25
CA GLN A 406 3.14 9.00 21.97
C GLN A 406 3.80 10.20 21.30
N PHE A 407 3.15 10.72 20.27
CA PHE A 407 3.58 11.88 19.51
C PHE A 407 2.53 12.99 19.46
N LYS A 408 1.58 12.98 20.41
CA LYS A 408 0.50 13.96 20.45
C LYS A 408 1.04 15.38 20.44
N ASP A 409 0.60 16.16 19.45
CA ASP A 409 0.85 17.60 19.37
C ASP A 409 -0.45 18.33 19.69
N PRO A 410 -0.50 19.12 20.78
CA PRO A 410 -1.75 19.76 21.22
C PRO A 410 -2.30 20.80 20.23
N ARG A 411 -1.51 21.21 19.25
CA ARG A 411 -1.92 22.14 18.19
C ARG A 411 -2.82 21.47 17.15
N VAL A 412 -2.77 20.12 17.04
CA VAL A 412 -3.60 19.36 16.11
C VAL A 412 -5.04 19.33 16.62
N ALA A 413 -5.93 19.96 15.87
CA ALA A 413 -7.33 20.10 16.20
C ALA A 413 -8.25 19.19 15.38
N GLN A 414 -7.76 18.63 14.25
CA GLN A 414 -8.56 17.84 13.32
C GLN A 414 -7.68 16.97 12.42
N VAL A 415 -8.17 15.81 11.97
CA VAL A 415 -7.47 14.88 11.09
C VAL A 415 -8.33 14.50 9.89
N ILE A 416 -7.72 14.50 8.69
CA ILE A 416 -8.25 13.85 7.49
C ILE A 416 -7.27 12.77 7.07
N ALA A 417 -7.72 11.51 7.04
CA ALA A 417 -6.90 10.34 6.77
C ALA A 417 -7.38 9.65 5.48
N PHE A 418 -6.68 9.86 4.37
CA PHE A 418 -6.95 9.22 3.09
C PHE A 418 -6.26 7.85 3.02
N ASN A 419 -7.04 6.79 2.80
CA ASN A 419 -6.55 5.41 2.61
C ASN A 419 -5.44 5.06 3.63
N PRO A 420 -5.75 5.14 4.94
CA PRO A 420 -4.74 5.15 5.97
C PRO A 420 -4.03 3.79 6.11
N ILE A 421 -2.73 3.83 6.41
CA ILE A 421 -2.04 2.70 7.03
C ILE A 421 -2.24 2.83 8.54
N ILE A 422 -3.04 1.95 9.10
CA ILE A 422 -3.28 1.87 10.54
C ILE A 422 -2.99 0.44 11.04
N GLY A 423 -3.78 -0.54 10.62
CA GLY A 423 -3.59 -1.93 10.98
C GLY A 423 -3.28 -2.12 12.46
N ASN A 424 -2.12 -2.67 12.76
CA ASN A 424 -1.64 -2.92 14.12
C ASN A 424 -0.64 -1.86 14.64
N LEU A 425 -0.42 -0.75 13.93
CA LEU A 425 0.52 0.32 14.33
C LEU A 425 0.20 0.87 15.72
N PHE A 426 -1.08 1.08 15.99
CA PHE A 426 -1.57 1.57 17.29
C PHE A 426 -2.12 0.46 18.20
N GLY A 427 -1.92 -0.81 17.81
CA GLY A 427 -2.60 -1.92 18.45
C GLY A 427 -4.10 -1.88 18.20
N LYS A 428 -4.88 -2.03 19.26
CA LYS A 428 -6.35 -2.04 19.18
C LYS A 428 -6.97 -0.80 19.82
N ASP A 429 -6.19 0.25 20.09
CA ASP A 429 -6.63 1.39 20.86
C ASP A 429 -6.35 2.71 20.13
N LEU A 430 -7.38 3.25 19.51
CA LEU A 430 -7.42 4.60 18.97
C LEU A 430 -8.24 5.57 19.84
N SER A 431 -8.63 5.17 21.06
CA SER A 431 -9.46 5.97 21.96
C SER A 431 -8.80 7.27 22.40
N GLN A 432 -7.48 7.35 22.33
CA GLN A 432 -6.72 8.57 22.64
C GLN A 432 -6.86 9.66 21.57
N VAL A 433 -7.36 9.32 20.38
CA VAL A 433 -7.68 10.28 19.31
C VAL A 433 -9.05 10.89 19.60
N GLN A 434 -9.06 12.09 20.18
CA GLN A 434 -10.29 12.78 20.60
C GLN A 434 -10.71 13.89 19.64
N VAL A 435 -9.82 14.29 18.73
CA VAL A 435 -10.12 15.35 17.74
C VAL A 435 -11.03 14.81 16.63
N PRO A 436 -11.87 15.63 16.02
CA PRO A 436 -12.67 15.24 14.87
C PRO A 436 -11.80 14.60 13.78
N THR A 437 -12.22 13.43 13.30
CA THR A 437 -11.44 12.61 12.36
C THR A 437 -12.30 12.16 11.19
N LEU A 438 -11.87 12.48 9.96
CA LEU A 438 -12.44 11.95 8.72
C LEU A 438 -11.52 10.86 8.16
N ILE A 439 -12.01 9.62 8.10
CA ILE A 439 -11.35 8.53 7.37
C ILE A 439 -11.98 8.44 5.99
N VAL A 440 -11.14 8.47 4.95
CA VAL A 440 -11.54 8.25 3.56
C VAL A 440 -11.00 6.89 3.12
N SER A 441 -11.91 6.01 2.76
CA SER A 441 -11.68 4.60 2.44
C SER A 441 -11.97 4.34 0.97
N SER A 442 -11.06 3.70 0.26
CA SER A 442 -11.27 3.21 -1.11
C SER A 442 -11.55 1.71 -1.08
N SER A 443 -12.70 1.29 -1.65
CA SER A 443 -13.14 -0.10 -1.50
C SER A 443 -12.34 -1.12 -2.32
N GLU A 444 -11.60 -0.68 -3.33
CA GLU A 444 -10.70 -1.52 -4.13
C GLU A 444 -9.22 -1.25 -3.82
N ASP A 445 -8.93 -0.77 -2.63
CA ASP A 445 -7.57 -0.52 -2.17
C ASP A 445 -6.82 -1.84 -1.94
N GLY A 446 -5.93 -2.19 -2.86
CA GLY A 446 -5.09 -3.38 -2.76
C GLY A 446 -3.85 -3.18 -1.87
N ILE A 447 -3.57 -1.95 -1.44
CA ILE A 447 -2.41 -1.59 -0.62
C ILE A 447 -2.77 -1.56 0.86
N THR A 448 -3.83 -0.80 1.22
CA THR A 448 -4.37 -0.70 2.57
C THR A 448 -5.76 -1.32 2.63
N PRO A 449 -5.89 -2.63 2.89
CA PRO A 449 -7.18 -3.32 2.86
C PRO A 449 -8.24 -2.63 3.70
N THR A 450 -9.42 -2.45 3.12
CA THR A 450 -10.54 -1.68 3.68
C THR A 450 -10.91 -2.11 5.09
N ILE A 451 -10.98 -3.42 5.35
CA ILE A 451 -11.42 -3.93 6.65
C ILE A 451 -10.39 -3.63 7.74
N SER A 452 -9.15 -4.07 7.56
CA SER A 452 -8.12 -4.05 8.61
C SER A 452 -7.50 -2.67 8.84
N HIS A 453 -7.38 -1.86 7.79
CA HIS A 453 -6.72 -0.56 7.89
C HIS A 453 -7.67 0.64 8.00
N GLN A 454 -8.97 0.45 7.75
CA GLN A 454 -9.91 1.56 7.63
C GLN A 454 -11.17 1.35 8.48
N LEU A 455 -11.95 0.29 8.26
CA LEU A 455 -13.21 0.06 8.98
C LEU A 455 -12.97 -0.28 10.45
N GLN A 456 -12.11 -1.23 10.75
CA GLN A 456 -11.80 -1.62 12.13
C GLN A 456 -11.20 -0.45 12.93
N PRO A 457 -10.22 0.31 12.41
CA PRO A 457 -9.76 1.52 13.08
C PRO A 457 -10.83 2.60 13.25
N PHE A 458 -11.73 2.77 12.27
CA PHE A 458 -12.84 3.70 12.40
C PHE A 458 -13.75 3.36 13.59
N GLU A 459 -14.05 2.09 13.79
CA GLU A 459 -14.85 1.65 14.96
C GLU A 459 -14.16 2.00 16.29
N GLN A 460 -12.84 1.97 16.36
CA GLN A 460 -12.05 2.23 17.57
C GLN A 460 -11.99 3.72 17.97
N LEU A 461 -12.19 4.63 17.03
CA LEU A 461 -12.22 6.07 17.30
C LEU A 461 -13.40 6.43 18.20
N GLN A 462 -13.16 7.23 19.24
CA GLN A 462 -14.19 7.66 20.21
C GLN A 462 -14.63 9.10 20.05
N GLY A 463 -13.81 9.96 19.40
CA GLY A 463 -14.16 11.34 19.09
C GLY A 463 -15.20 11.45 17.97
N GLU A 464 -15.55 12.68 17.60
CA GLU A 464 -16.36 12.93 16.40
C GLU A 464 -15.68 12.34 15.18
N LYS A 465 -16.39 11.52 14.42
CA LYS A 465 -15.80 10.76 13.32
C LYS A 465 -16.71 10.66 12.12
N TYR A 466 -16.08 10.66 10.95
CA TYR A 466 -16.71 10.43 9.67
C TYR A 466 -15.94 9.36 8.91
N LEU A 467 -16.67 8.45 8.26
CA LEU A 467 -16.16 7.48 7.31
C LEU A 467 -16.74 7.79 5.94
N LEU A 468 -15.90 8.25 5.03
CA LEU A 468 -16.23 8.34 3.61
C LEU A 468 -15.73 7.08 2.92
N VAL A 469 -16.63 6.36 2.25
CA VAL A 469 -16.29 5.18 1.45
C VAL A 469 -16.44 5.52 -0.02
N ALA A 470 -15.35 5.36 -0.78
CA ALA A 470 -15.30 5.50 -2.23
C ALA A 470 -15.29 4.10 -2.87
N ILE A 471 -16.47 3.61 -3.27
CA ILE A 471 -16.66 2.31 -3.91
C ILE A 471 -16.15 2.40 -5.35
N GLY A 472 -15.31 1.43 -5.77
CA GLY A 472 -14.63 1.44 -7.07
C GLY A 472 -13.35 2.27 -7.13
N ALA A 473 -13.03 3.02 -6.06
CA ALA A 473 -11.76 3.73 -5.95
C ALA A 473 -10.65 2.81 -5.41
N THR A 474 -9.40 3.14 -5.74
CA THR A 474 -8.18 2.44 -5.34
C THR A 474 -7.29 3.33 -4.46
N HIS A 475 -6.14 2.81 -4.03
CA HIS A 475 -5.23 3.53 -3.13
C HIS A 475 -4.78 4.91 -3.66
N LEU A 476 -4.50 4.99 -4.97
CA LEU A 476 -3.97 6.20 -5.60
C LEU A 476 -5.05 7.08 -6.26
N SER A 477 -6.34 6.74 -6.16
CA SER A 477 -7.42 7.50 -6.79
C SER A 477 -7.53 8.95 -6.31
N VAL A 478 -7.09 9.25 -5.09
CA VAL A 478 -7.10 10.59 -4.51
C VAL A 478 -5.91 11.47 -4.94
N THR A 479 -4.94 10.93 -5.70
CA THR A 479 -3.68 11.63 -5.98
C THR A 479 -3.79 12.71 -7.03
N ASP A 480 -2.84 13.65 -7.03
CA ASP A 480 -2.73 14.69 -8.08
C ASP A 480 -2.57 14.02 -9.46
N ILE A 481 -3.29 14.53 -10.46
CA ILE A 481 -3.27 14.01 -11.84
C ILE A 481 -1.87 14.08 -12.48
N SER A 482 -1.04 15.02 -12.04
CA SER A 482 0.34 15.20 -12.50
C SER A 482 1.36 14.44 -11.66
N ASN A 483 0.91 13.54 -10.79
CA ASN A 483 1.82 12.78 -9.94
C ASN A 483 2.70 11.85 -10.79
N SER A 484 4.01 12.11 -10.83
CA SER A 484 5.00 11.32 -11.57
C SER A 484 5.21 9.91 -10.99
N ASN A 485 4.75 9.66 -9.76
CA ASN A 485 4.78 8.33 -9.15
C ASN A 485 3.73 7.38 -9.76
N SER A 486 2.92 7.86 -10.70
CA SER A 486 1.96 7.04 -11.44
C SER A 486 2.59 5.82 -12.13
N THR A 487 3.87 5.89 -12.50
CA THR A 487 4.61 4.77 -13.10
C THR A 487 5.03 3.71 -12.06
N VAL A 488 5.30 4.11 -10.81
CA VAL A 488 5.63 3.18 -9.72
C VAL A 488 4.37 2.48 -9.19
N GLY A 489 3.22 3.16 -9.19
CA GLY A 489 1.92 2.60 -8.79
C GLY A 489 1.27 1.69 -9.84
N GLN A 490 1.77 1.65 -11.07
CA GLN A 490 1.31 0.71 -12.10
C GLN A 490 2.03 -0.64 -12.00
N SER A 491 2.17 -1.17 -10.78
CA SER A 491 2.58 -2.56 -10.69
C SER A 491 1.47 -3.42 -11.30
N THR A 492 1.85 -4.41 -12.11
CA THR A 492 0.91 -5.37 -12.70
C THR A 492 0.18 -6.21 -11.65
N LEU A 493 0.55 -6.08 -10.37
CA LEU A 493 -0.01 -6.82 -9.25
C LEU A 493 -1.23 -6.11 -8.62
N VAL A 494 -1.28 -4.78 -8.65
CA VAL A 494 -2.39 -4.00 -8.09
C VAL A 494 -2.87 -3.01 -9.14
N ARG A 495 -4.13 -3.16 -9.59
CA ARG A 495 -4.75 -2.20 -10.50
C ARG A 495 -5.02 -0.91 -9.74
N GLU A 496 -4.60 0.22 -10.31
CA GLU A 496 -4.88 1.55 -9.78
C GLU A 496 -5.77 2.36 -10.74
N VAL A 497 -6.80 2.97 -10.20
CA VAL A 497 -7.66 3.93 -10.89
C VAL A 497 -7.12 5.33 -10.63
N MET A 498 -6.55 5.94 -11.67
CA MET A 498 -5.85 7.23 -11.60
C MET A 498 -6.24 8.14 -12.77
N GLY A 499 -5.58 9.28 -12.88
CA GLY A 499 -5.77 10.19 -13.99
C GLY A 499 -7.22 10.71 -14.09
N LYS A 500 -7.79 10.73 -15.28
CA LYS A 500 -9.15 11.26 -15.51
C LYS A 500 -10.24 10.38 -14.89
N GLU A 501 -10.02 9.07 -14.82
CA GLU A 501 -10.98 8.12 -14.25
C GLU A 501 -11.24 8.38 -12.76
N ALA A 502 -10.22 8.88 -12.04
CA ALA A 502 -10.33 9.23 -10.62
C ALA A 502 -10.79 10.68 -10.37
N GLU A 503 -11.23 11.42 -11.39
CA GLU A 503 -11.67 12.82 -11.21
C GLU A 503 -12.84 12.95 -10.23
N PRO A 504 -13.87 12.09 -10.23
CA PRO A 504 -14.95 12.17 -9.24
C PRO A 504 -14.43 12.09 -7.79
N MET A 505 -13.45 11.21 -7.54
CA MET A 505 -12.81 11.11 -6.22
C MET A 505 -12.09 12.39 -5.83
N ARG A 506 -11.37 13.05 -6.76
CA ARG A 506 -10.68 14.32 -6.47
C ARG A 506 -11.65 15.48 -6.24
N GLN A 507 -12.76 15.53 -6.99
CA GLN A 507 -13.80 16.54 -6.78
C GLN A 507 -14.42 16.39 -5.39
N LEU A 508 -14.80 15.17 -5.02
CA LEU A 508 -15.31 14.91 -3.67
C LEU A 508 -14.26 15.20 -2.59
N ALA A 509 -13.00 14.82 -2.81
CA ALA A 509 -11.92 15.11 -1.85
C ALA A 509 -11.75 16.61 -1.60
N LYS A 510 -11.89 17.46 -2.63
CA LYS A 510 -11.91 18.93 -2.49
C LYS A 510 -13.07 19.38 -1.62
N ALA A 511 -14.28 18.96 -1.98
CA ALA A 511 -15.51 19.38 -1.31
C ALA A 511 -15.53 18.96 0.17
N ILE A 512 -15.31 17.69 0.43
CA ILE A 512 -15.40 17.13 1.78
C ILE A 512 -14.30 17.66 2.70
N SER A 513 -13.06 17.81 2.16
CA SER A 513 -11.96 18.35 2.95
C SER A 513 -12.21 19.80 3.35
N LEU A 514 -12.68 20.64 2.42
CA LEU A 514 -13.03 22.02 2.72
C LEU A 514 -14.15 22.07 3.75
N ALA A 515 -15.26 21.35 3.51
CA ALA A 515 -16.41 21.35 4.40
C ALA A 515 -16.04 20.88 5.82
N PHE A 516 -15.16 19.90 5.94
CA PHE A 516 -14.69 19.36 7.22
C PHE A 516 -13.76 20.35 7.93
N ILE A 517 -12.83 20.99 7.22
CA ILE A 517 -11.91 21.98 7.80
C ILE A 517 -12.66 23.21 8.29
N GLU A 518 -13.66 23.65 7.55
CA GLU A 518 -14.49 24.83 7.89
C GLU A 518 -15.33 24.63 9.16
N GLN A 519 -15.47 23.39 9.67
CA GLN A 519 -16.07 23.16 10.99
C GLN A 519 -15.27 23.80 12.13
N LEU A 520 -13.99 24.11 11.91
CA LEU A 520 -13.13 24.83 12.86
C LEU A 520 -13.19 26.37 12.69
N THR A 521 -14.08 26.88 11.84
CA THR A 521 -14.18 28.33 11.54
C THR A 521 -15.57 28.87 11.88
N PRO A 522 -15.78 30.19 11.87
CA PRO A 522 -17.11 30.78 11.99
C PRO A 522 -18.08 30.37 10.88
N ALA A 523 -17.58 29.84 9.75
CA ALA A 523 -18.38 29.37 8.62
C ALA A 523 -18.93 27.95 8.82
N ALA A 524 -18.68 27.29 9.95
CA ALA A 524 -19.08 25.92 10.24
C ALA A 524 -20.54 25.60 9.85
N LYS A 525 -21.48 26.47 10.26
CA LYS A 525 -22.91 26.27 9.93
C LYS A 525 -23.19 26.30 8.43
N THR A 526 -22.44 27.07 7.67
CA THR A 526 -22.57 27.16 6.20
C THR A 526 -22.07 25.92 5.52
N TYR A 527 -20.99 25.33 6.04
CA TYR A 527 -20.36 24.15 5.44
C TYR A 527 -20.86 22.81 5.99
N GLN A 528 -21.56 22.80 7.12
CA GLN A 528 -22.07 21.59 7.75
C GLN A 528 -23.02 20.76 6.86
N PRO A 529 -23.92 21.32 6.02
CA PRO A 529 -24.75 20.54 5.12
C PRO A 529 -23.99 19.70 4.10
N PHE A 530 -22.75 20.08 3.76
CA PHE A 530 -21.89 19.34 2.84
C PHE A 530 -21.21 18.12 3.49
N LEU A 531 -21.34 17.94 4.81
CA LEU A 531 -20.97 16.75 5.54
C LEU A 531 -22.14 15.78 5.71
N SER A 532 -23.10 15.79 4.77
CA SER A 532 -24.26 14.89 4.76
C SER A 532 -24.04 13.70 3.83
N PRO A 533 -24.62 12.51 4.16
CA PRO A 533 -24.58 11.35 3.28
C PRO A 533 -25.18 11.63 1.90
N ALA A 534 -26.26 12.41 1.80
CA ALA A 534 -26.91 12.74 0.54
C ALA A 534 -25.99 13.58 -0.38
N TYR A 535 -25.30 14.60 0.17
CA TYR A 535 -24.34 15.40 -0.59
C TYR A 535 -23.18 14.54 -1.10
N VAL A 536 -22.57 13.72 -0.25
CA VAL A 536 -21.48 12.82 -0.67
C VAL A 536 -21.94 11.84 -1.74
N GLN A 537 -23.13 11.27 -1.60
CA GLN A 537 -23.70 10.34 -2.57
C GLN A 537 -23.96 11.00 -3.93
N SER A 538 -24.21 12.32 -4.00
CA SER A 538 -24.48 13.04 -5.26
C SER A 538 -23.27 13.07 -6.22
N PHE A 539 -22.05 12.82 -5.75
CA PHE A 539 -20.85 12.68 -6.58
C PHE A 539 -20.72 11.32 -7.25
N SER A 540 -21.60 10.36 -6.92
CA SER A 540 -21.56 9.01 -7.48
C SER A 540 -21.88 9.00 -8.98
N ASN A 541 -21.20 8.10 -9.70
CA ASN A 541 -21.44 7.83 -11.12
C ASN A 541 -21.36 6.32 -11.39
N ASP A 542 -21.41 5.90 -12.64
CA ASP A 542 -21.40 4.48 -13.04
C ASP A 542 -20.13 3.72 -12.62
N ASN A 543 -19.00 4.41 -12.42
CA ASN A 543 -17.71 3.81 -12.11
C ASN A 543 -17.34 3.92 -10.63
N MET A 544 -17.86 4.91 -9.91
CA MET A 544 -17.56 5.16 -8.50
C MET A 544 -18.81 5.56 -7.74
N ALA A 545 -19.07 4.89 -6.62
CA ALA A 545 -20.11 5.29 -5.71
C ALA A 545 -19.52 5.80 -4.39
N PHE A 546 -20.12 6.85 -3.81
CA PHE A 546 -19.62 7.47 -2.59
C PHE A 546 -20.66 7.39 -1.48
N ARG A 547 -20.18 7.07 -0.27
CA ARG A 547 -21.01 6.94 0.93
C ARG A 547 -20.34 7.63 2.10
N LEU A 548 -21.13 8.22 2.98
CA LEU A 548 -20.64 8.86 4.21
C LEU A 548 -21.43 8.33 5.40
N ALA A 549 -20.71 8.02 6.48
CA ALA A 549 -21.30 7.58 7.73
C ALA A 549 -20.53 8.11 8.93
N GLN A 550 -21.21 8.40 10.03
CA GLN A 550 -20.62 8.67 11.35
C GLN A 550 -20.63 7.42 12.22
N LYS A 551 -21.46 6.45 11.87
CA LYS A 551 -21.60 5.16 12.56
C LYS A 551 -21.89 4.10 11.50
N LEU A 552 -21.34 2.90 11.67
CA LEU A 552 -21.68 1.77 10.81
C LEU A 552 -23.10 1.26 11.15
N PRO A 553 -23.90 0.87 10.14
CA PRO A 553 -25.16 0.18 10.38
C PRO A 553 -24.96 -1.14 11.11
N LEU A 554 -25.93 -1.56 11.91
CA LEU A 554 -25.88 -2.81 12.66
C LEU A 554 -25.65 -4.05 11.78
N SER A 555 -26.23 -4.08 10.57
CA SER A 555 -25.98 -5.15 9.60
C SER A 555 -24.51 -5.30 9.23
N LEU A 556 -23.82 -4.19 9.04
CA LEU A 556 -22.41 -4.14 8.69
C LEU A 556 -21.52 -4.46 9.92
N GLU A 557 -21.85 -3.93 11.10
CA GLU A 557 -21.16 -4.25 12.35
C GLU A 557 -21.25 -5.76 12.67
N ALA A 558 -22.44 -6.36 12.50
CA ALA A 558 -22.64 -7.80 12.69
C ALA A 558 -21.82 -8.63 11.70
N TRP A 559 -21.83 -8.24 10.41
CA TRP A 559 -21.03 -8.92 9.40
C TRP A 559 -19.52 -8.83 9.70
N LEU A 560 -19.02 -7.65 10.05
CA LEU A 560 -17.61 -7.44 10.45
C LEU A 560 -17.25 -8.28 11.68
N SER A 561 -18.16 -8.40 12.65
CA SER A 561 -17.95 -9.24 13.83
C SER A 561 -17.75 -10.71 13.47
N VAL A 562 -18.57 -11.26 12.57
CA VAL A 562 -18.39 -12.63 12.04
C VAL A 562 -17.09 -12.75 11.27
N PHE A 563 -16.78 -11.76 10.43
CA PHE A 563 -15.53 -11.74 9.67
C PHE A 563 -14.29 -11.76 10.58
N TYR A 564 -14.28 -10.98 11.66
CA TYR A 564 -13.19 -10.97 12.65
C TYR A 564 -13.07 -12.28 13.43
N LEU A 565 -14.18 -12.97 13.69
CA LEU A 565 -14.16 -14.29 14.33
C LEU A 565 -13.53 -15.36 13.44
N THR A 566 -13.81 -15.32 12.14
CA THR A 566 -13.27 -16.27 11.17
C THR A 566 -11.84 -15.93 10.74
N ASN A 567 -11.38 -14.69 11.01
CA ASN A 567 -10.04 -14.19 10.67
C ASN A 567 -9.40 -13.54 11.91
N PRO A 568 -9.05 -14.32 12.94
CA PRO A 568 -8.58 -13.79 14.24
C PRO A 568 -7.29 -12.96 14.15
N GLN A 569 -6.53 -13.12 13.07
CA GLN A 569 -5.32 -12.34 12.79
C GLN A 569 -5.65 -10.87 12.47
N ILE A 570 -6.83 -10.60 11.89
CA ILE A 570 -7.28 -9.26 11.51
C ILE A 570 -7.96 -8.55 12.69
N GLY A 571 -8.69 -9.29 13.53
CA GLY A 571 -9.43 -8.67 14.61
C GLY A 571 -9.73 -9.60 15.79
N ALA A 572 -8.92 -9.61 16.83
CA ALA A 572 -9.34 -10.20 18.10
C ALA A 572 -9.95 -9.11 18.99
N ARG A 573 -11.26 -9.04 19.13
CA ARG A 573 -11.92 -8.45 20.30
C ARG A 573 -11.85 -9.47 21.44
N GLU A 574 -11.22 -9.12 22.56
CA GLU A 574 -11.37 -9.83 23.83
C GLU A 574 -12.68 -9.35 24.49
N ASP A 575 -13.82 -9.81 24.03
CA ASP A 575 -15.09 -9.61 24.70
C ASP A 575 -15.65 -10.95 25.16
N GLU A 576 -16.00 -11.07 26.43
CA GLU A 576 -16.56 -12.26 27.08
C GLU A 576 -17.89 -12.75 26.45
N ASN A 577 -18.56 -11.91 25.65
CA ASN A 577 -19.77 -12.28 24.89
C ASN A 577 -19.50 -13.17 23.66
N LYS A 578 -18.23 -13.43 23.30
CA LYS A 578 -17.85 -14.30 22.18
C LYS A 578 -18.29 -15.76 22.33
N PHE A 579 -18.35 -16.25 23.56
CA PHE A 579 -18.64 -17.68 23.83
C PHE A 579 -20.07 -18.06 23.45
N SER A 580 -21.01 -17.14 23.56
CA SER A 580 -22.43 -17.37 23.20
C SER A 580 -22.63 -17.41 21.68
N LEU A 581 -22.00 -16.48 20.94
CA LEU A 581 -22.12 -16.39 19.48
C LEU A 581 -21.36 -17.53 18.78
N LEU A 582 -20.17 -17.91 19.27
CA LEU A 582 -19.42 -19.07 18.75
C LEU A 582 -20.20 -20.37 18.90
N LYS A 583 -20.83 -20.61 20.06
CA LYS A 583 -21.69 -21.80 20.25
C LYS A 583 -22.90 -21.81 19.32
N ALA A 584 -23.51 -20.66 19.06
CA ALA A 584 -24.62 -20.55 18.09
C ALA A 584 -24.17 -20.84 16.67
N ILE A 585 -22.98 -20.35 16.27
CA ILE A 585 -22.37 -20.58 14.96
C ILE A 585 -21.89 -22.03 14.80
N GLU A 586 -21.24 -22.62 15.80
CA GLU A 586 -20.82 -24.03 15.77
C GLU A 586 -22.02 -24.99 15.68
N GLY A 587 -23.11 -24.70 16.40
CA GLY A 587 -24.36 -25.47 16.30
C GLY A 587 -24.99 -25.39 14.89
N TYR A 588 -24.87 -24.25 14.23
CA TYR A 588 -25.40 -24.06 12.88
C TYR A 588 -24.53 -24.75 11.80
N PHE A 589 -23.19 -24.68 11.91
CA PHE A 589 -22.29 -25.40 10.99
C PHE A 589 -22.31 -26.91 11.17
N ALA A 590 -22.55 -27.40 12.37
CA ALA A 590 -22.75 -28.85 12.61
C ALA A 590 -23.98 -29.38 11.86
N ASN A 591 -25.05 -28.59 11.79
CA ASN A 591 -26.26 -28.94 11.03
C ASN A 591 -26.12 -28.71 9.51
N ALA A 592 -25.34 -27.73 9.07
CA ALA A 592 -25.12 -27.42 7.65
C ALA A 592 -24.25 -28.47 6.93
N LYS A 593 -23.38 -29.22 7.64
CA LYS A 593 -22.60 -30.34 7.08
C LYS A 593 -23.47 -31.48 6.54
N GLN A 594 -24.74 -31.56 6.91
CA GLN A 594 -25.68 -32.58 6.42
C GLN A 594 -26.38 -32.20 5.10
N ILE A 595 -26.22 -30.97 4.57
CA ILE A 595 -27.05 -30.43 3.47
C ILE A 595 -26.25 -30.13 2.19
N LEU A 596 -24.92 -30.29 2.17
CA LEU A 596 -24.11 -29.83 1.04
C LEU A 596 -23.85 -30.92 -0.02
N SER A 597 -24.60 -30.84 -1.12
CA SER A 597 -24.23 -31.33 -2.46
C SER A 597 -23.89 -30.13 -3.37
N PRO A 598 -22.90 -30.22 -4.31
CA PRO A 598 -22.37 -29.09 -5.06
C PRO A 598 -23.14 -28.84 -6.38
N PRO A 599 -22.92 -27.74 -7.11
CA PRO A 599 -22.34 -26.43 -6.84
C PRO A 599 -23.34 -25.28 -7.04
N MET A 600 -23.45 -24.36 -6.13
CA MET A 600 -24.19 -23.11 -6.30
C MET A 600 -23.43 -21.91 -5.73
N ASP A 601 -23.67 -20.73 -6.34
CA ASP A 601 -23.14 -19.42 -6.04
C ASP A 601 -22.98 -19.15 -4.53
N CYS A 602 -21.74 -19.20 -4.04
CA CYS A 602 -21.39 -19.06 -2.61
C CYS A 602 -21.83 -17.71 -2.02
N THR A 603 -21.94 -16.66 -2.83
CA THR A 603 -22.32 -15.32 -2.36
C THR A 603 -23.79 -15.25 -1.98
N ALA A 604 -24.69 -15.80 -2.79
CA ALA A 604 -26.13 -15.83 -2.52
C ALA A 604 -26.50 -16.78 -1.36
N GLN A 605 -25.69 -17.80 -1.08
CA GLN A 605 -25.90 -18.70 0.06
C GLN A 605 -25.42 -18.06 1.37
N LEU A 606 -24.28 -17.37 1.38
CA LEU A 606 -23.79 -16.61 2.53
C LEU A 606 -24.76 -15.49 2.91
N ASP A 607 -25.34 -14.79 1.97
CA ASP A 607 -26.34 -13.75 2.23
C ASP A 607 -27.63 -14.30 2.82
N ARG A 608 -28.10 -15.45 2.37
CA ARG A 608 -29.29 -16.14 2.96
C ARG A 608 -29.02 -16.64 4.36
N LEU A 609 -27.82 -17.19 4.62
CA LEU A 609 -27.40 -17.65 5.93
C LEU A 609 -27.33 -16.48 6.92
N PHE A 610 -26.80 -15.36 6.46
CA PHE A 610 -26.60 -14.16 7.26
C PHE A 610 -27.93 -13.50 7.65
N ASN A 611 -28.86 -13.37 6.70
CA ASN A 611 -30.19 -12.82 6.96
C ASN A 611 -30.99 -13.70 7.92
N SER A 612 -30.85 -15.03 7.84
CA SER A 612 -31.45 -15.96 8.80
C SER A 612 -30.90 -15.86 10.22
N LEU A 613 -29.60 -15.51 10.35
CA LEU A 613 -28.97 -15.26 11.66
C LEU A 613 -29.44 -13.94 12.29
N LEU A 614 -29.64 -12.91 11.49
CA LEU A 614 -30.15 -11.60 11.93
C LEU A 614 -31.60 -11.73 12.43
N ASP A 615 -32.47 -12.44 11.71
CA ASP A 615 -33.88 -12.67 12.11
C ASP A 615 -34.00 -13.45 13.43
N ASN A 616 -33.05 -14.32 13.73
CA ASN A 616 -33.02 -15.04 14.99
C ASN A 616 -32.45 -14.20 16.15
N TYR A 617 -31.49 -13.31 15.86
CA TYR A 617 -30.94 -12.38 16.85
C TYR A 617 -31.97 -11.36 17.33
N ASP A 618 -32.77 -10.81 16.43
CA ASP A 618 -33.84 -9.86 16.79
C ASP A 618 -34.96 -10.54 17.60
N ARG A 619 -35.31 -11.81 17.31
CA ARG A 619 -36.28 -12.59 18.09
C ARG A 619 -35.85 -12.91 19.52
N ASP A 620 -34.55 -13.10 19.75
CA ASP A 620 -34.03 -13.41 21.09
C ASP A 620 -33.81 -12.14 21.92
N ARG A 621 -33.58 -11.00 21.27
CA ARG A 621 -33.48 -9.69 21.94
C ARG A 621 -34.84 -9.22 22.48
N ASP A 622 -35.93 -9.45 21.75
CA ASP A 622 -37.29 -9.12 22.17
C ASP A 622 -37.80 -10.02 23.32
N LYS A 623 -37.12 -11.14 23.62
CA LYS A 623 -37.42 -12.01 24.77
C LYS A 623 -36.65 -11.63 26.03
N LEU A 624 -35.66 -10.74 25.94
CA LEU A 624 -34.80 -10.29 27.04
C LEU A 624 -35.07 -8.84 27.47
N SER A 625 -35.95 -8.12 26.74
CA SER A 625 -36.58 -6.86 27.17
C SER A 625 -37.96 -7.10 27.76
#